data_63209618d68a92677057c63d519ac8b1
#
_entry.id   63209618d68a92677057c63d519ac8b1
#
_cell.length_a   1.000
_cell.length_b   1.000
_cell.length_c   1.000
_cell.angle_alpha   90.00
_cell.angle_beta   90.00
_cell.angle_gamma   90.00
#
_symmetry.space_group_name_H-M   'P 1'
#
loop_
_entity.id
_entity.type
_entity.pdbx_description
1 polymer ?
#
loop_
_entity_poly.entity_id
_entity_poly.type
_entity_poly.pdbx_seq_one_letter_code
_entity_poly.pdbx_strand_id
1 'polypeptide(L)'
;NHGQWVVRLKIFVFVALVFVLWDLPWPAFDYVFGWLGTEKMVGASSGSLWEWYFRTSLDKYSAAVGMLFACNYPLTEQWFEKAVNSRWSKVLWPVSLILGAATVWWMFTIYPLPKLEYNAVHGYYTFIPLITYIFFRNITPGVRGQLSMSLHALGKTTLETYLLQHHIWLSSNAKTLLTLVPGYPLINFAVASTIFVILAQRLYRGTMNLRGMVLPNNRRLAFQNL
;
A
#
# COMPACT_ATOMS: atom_id res chain seq x y z
N ASN A 1 -16.14 -16.88 -16.70
CA ASN A 1 -15.86 -17.19 -15.28
C ASN A 1 -14.53 -17.94 -15.03
N HIS A 2 -13.98 -18.62 -16.05
CA HIS A 2 -12.70 -19.34 -15.89
C HIS A 2 -11.53 -18.39 -15.56
N GLY A 3 -11.52 -17.17 -16.08
CA GLY A 3 -10.48 -16.17 -15.79
C GLY A 3 -10.47 -15.64 -14.35
N GLN A 4 -11.63 -15.54 -13.71
CA GLN A 4 -11.71 -15.05 -12.32
C GLN A 4 -11.15 -16.05 -11.30
N TRP A 5 -11.37 -17.33 -11.51
CA TRP A 5 -10.79 -18.38 -10.66
C TRP A 5 -9.27 -18.43 -10.73
N VAL A 6 -8.71 -18.25 -11.92
CA VAL A 6 -7.24 -18.18 -12.11
C VAL A 6 -6.64 -16.98 -11.36
N VAL A 7 -7.30 -15.83 -11.40
CA VAL A 7 -6.84 -14.65 -10.65
C VAL A 7 -6.91 -14.88 -9.14
N ARG A 8 -8.01 -15.44 -8.65
CA ARG A 8 -8.15 -15.79 -7.21
C ARG A 8 -7.10 -16.80 -6.77
N LEU A 9 -6.84 -17.82 -7.59
CA LEU A 9 -5.79 -18.81 -7.32
C LEU A 9 -4.41 -18.14 -7.25
N LYS A 10 -4.10 -17.22 -8.16
CA LYS A 10 -2.82 -16.47 -8.12
C LYS A 10 -2.68 -15.64 -6.84
N ILE A 11 -3.75 -14.98 -6.41
CA ILE A 11 -3.75 -14.22 -5.15
C ILE A 11 -3.55 -15.16 -3.96
N PHE A 12 -4.22 -16.31 -3.95
CA PHE A 12 -4.04 -17.32 -2.91
C PHE A 12 -2.59 -17.84 -2.85
N VAL A 13 -2.01 -18.17 -4.01
CA VAL A 13 -0.60 -18.59 -4.10
C VAL A 13 0.33 -17.48 -3.60
N PHE A 14 0.07 -16.22 -3.95
CA PHE A 14 0.83 -15.08 -3.44
C PHE A 14 0.76 -14.99 -1.91
N VAL A 15 -0.42 -15.07 -1.33
CA VAL A 15 -0.62 -15.06 0.13
C VAL A 15 0.10 -16.23 0.81
N ALA A 16 0.00 -17.43 0.22
CA ALA A 16 0.69 -18.61 0.73
C ALA A 16 2.22 -18.44 0.69
N LEU A 17 2.77 -17.87 -0.38
CA LEU A 17 4.20 -17.56 -0.47
C LEU A 17 4.64 -16.53 0.59
N VAL A 18 3.86 -15.48 0.78
CA VAL A 18 4.11 -14.49 1.83
C VAL A 18 4.10 -15.16 3.21
N PHE A 19 3.11 -16.00 3.49
CA PHE A 19 3.04 -16.74 4.75
C PHE A 19 4.25 -17.65 4.97
N VAL A 20 4.63 -18.40 3.94
CA VAL A 20 5.80 -19.31 3.99
C VAL A 20 7.10 -18.55 4.24
N LEU A 21 7.29 -17.39 3.62
CA LEU A 21 8.52 -16.62 3.73
C LEU A 21 8.67 -15.87 5.06
N TRP A 22 7.57 -15.34 5.62
CA TRP A 22 7.66 -14.46 6.78
C TRP A 22 7.04 -15.00 8.06
N ASP A 23 6.09 -15.93 8.00
CA ASP A 23 5.32 -16.36 9.18
C ASP A 23 5.63 -17.79 9.63
N LEU A 24 6.22 -18.62 8.78
CA LEU A 24 6.65 -19.94 9.20
C LEU A 24 7.94 -19.87 10.05
N PRO A 25 8.03 -20.70 11.10
CA PRO A 25 9.16 -20.70 12.03
C PRO A 25 10.47 -21.25 11.41
N TRP A 26 10.45 -21.70 10.18
CA TRP A 26 11.63 -22.18 9.47
C TRP A 26 12.33 -21.05 8.69
N PRO A 27 13.62 -21.13 8.44
CA PRO A 27 14.41 -20.08 7.83
C PRO A 27 14.18 -19.97 6.30
N ALA A 28 12.91 -19.94 5.84
CA ALA A 28 12.59 -19.87 4.43
C ALA A 28 13.16 -18.61 3.76
N PHE A 29 13.10 -17.49 4.48
CA PHE A 29 13.68 -16.23 4.00
C PHE A 29 15.19 -16.32 3.82
N ASP A 30 15.90 -16.96 4.75
CA ASP A 30 17.36 -17.18 4.67
C ASP A 30 17.74 -18.09 3.51
N TYR A 31 16.94 -19.11 3.21
CA TYR A 31 17.20 -19.99 2.06
C TYR A 31 17.02 -19.26 0.72
N VAL A 32 16.01 -18.40 0.63
CA VAL A 32 15.69 -17.69 -0.61
C VAL A 32 16.60 -16.48 -0.82
N PHE A 33 16.93 -15.75 0.22
CA PHE A 33 17.63 -14.45 0.13
C PHE A 33 19.02 -14.44 0.78
N GLY A 34 19.42 -15.49 1.48
CA GLY A 34 20.71 -15.56 2.20
C GLY A 34 21.94 -15.42 1.32
N TRP A 35 21.80 -15.65 0.01
CA TRP A 35 22.88 -15.44 -0.96
C TRP A 35 23.15 -13.94 -1.25
N LEU A 36 22.21 -13.05 -0.90
CA LEU A 36 22.35 -11.59 -1.05
C LEU A 36 23.10 -10.95 0.13
N GLY A 37 23.27 -11.66 1.24
CA GLY A 37 23.91 -11.15 2.45
C GLY A 37 24.87 -12.18 3.06
N THR A 38 25.80 -11.71 3.88
CA THR A 38 26.80 -12.55 4.55
C THR A 38 26.34 -13.11 5.88
N GLU A 39 25.21 -12.63 6.42
CA GLU A 39 24.74 -12.94 7.76
C GLU A 39 23.40 -13.69 7.71
N LYS A 40 23.30 -14.78 8.46
CA LYS A 40 22.05 -15.53 8.63
C LYS A 40 21.06 -14.70 9.46
N MET A 41 19.79 -14.75 9.06
CA MET A 41 18.71 -13.99 9.68
C MET A 41 18.17 -14.60 10.96
N VAL A 42 18.17 -15.91 11.07
CA VAL A 42 17.60 -16.63 12.21
C VAL A 42 18.42 -16.32 13.47
N GLY A 43 17.77 -15.65 14.42
CA GLY A 43 18.39 -15.20 15.67
C GLY A 43 19.18 -13.89 15.58
N ALA A 44 19.27 -13.25 14.41
CA ALA A 44 19.92 -11.96 14.27
C ALA A 44 18.98 -10.81 14.70
N SER A 45 19.52 -9.85 15.43
CA SER A 45 18.85 -8.58 15.77
C SER A 45 19.37 -7.40 14.96
N SER A 46 20.36 -7.63 14.10
CA SER A 46 21.02 -6.62 13.27
C SER A 46 21.60 -7.26 12.02
N GLY A 47 21.96 -6.45 11.04
CA GLY A 47 22.53 -6.89 9.77
C GLY A 47 21.67 -6.51 8.57
N SER A 48 22.27 -6.51 7.38
CA SER A 48 21.58 -6.07 6.15
C SER A 48 20.39 -6.99 5.79
N LEU A 49 20.55 -8.29 5.92
CA LEU A 49 19.50 -9.26 5.61
C LEU A 49 18.35 -9.20 6.62
N TRP A 50 18.68 -8.97 7.92
CA TRP A 50 17.67 -8.74 8.96
C TRP A 50 16.86 -7.46 8.70
N GLU A 51 17.51 -6.36 8.31
CA GLU A 51 16.81 -5.14 7.95
C GLU A 51 15.86 -5.34 6.76
N TRP A 52 16.26 -6.09 5.76
CA TRP A 52 15.41 -6.42 4.62
C TRP A 52 14.19 -7.24 5.04
N TYR A 53 14.41 -8.30 5.81
CA TYR A 53 13.31 -9.08 6.37
C TYR A 53 12.35 -8.22 7.17
N PHE A 54 12.87 -7.43 8.11
CA PHE A 54 12.07 -6.55 8.94
C PHE A 54 11.25 -5.57 8.09
N ARG A 55 11.88 -4.87 7.17
CA ARG A 55 11.22 -3.86 6.33
C ARG A 55 10.18 -4.47 5.39
N THR A 56 10.46 -5.62 4.80
CA THR A 56 9.54 -6.29 3.89
C THR A 56 8.38 -7.01 4.60
N SER A 57 8.52 -7.31 5.89
CA SER A 57 7.47 -7.91 6.71
C SER A 57 6.39 -6.93 7.18
N LEU A 58 6.67 -5.62 7.17
CA LEU A 58 5.80 -4.60 7.79
C LEU A 58 4.37 -4.62 7.24
N ASP A 59 4.22 -4.61 5.92
CA ASP A 59 2.91 -4.52 5.26
C ASP A 59 2.67 -5.71 4.30
N LYS A 60 3.20 -6.87 4.66
CA LYS A 60 3.23 -8.06 3.80
C LYS A 60 1.86 -8.49 3.25
N TYR A 61 0.77 -8.28 3.97
CA TYR A 61 -0.57 -8.66 3.54
C TYR A 61 -1.37 -7.53 2.89
N SER A 62 -0.94 -6.27 3.01
CA SER A 62 -1.68 -5.12 2.48
C SER A 62 -1.88 -5.19 0.96
N ALA A 63 -0.87 -5.66 0.22
CA ALA A 63 -0.97 -5.87 -1.22
C ALA A 63 -2.02 -6.94 -1.59
N ALA A 64 -2.09 -8.04 -0.82
CA ALA A 64 -3.08 -9.09 -1.02
C ALA A 64 -4.51 -8.59 -0.79
N VAL A 65 -4.73 -7.80 0.27
CA VAL A 65 -6.02 -7.16 0.57
C VAL A 65 -6.42 -6.22 -0.57
N GLY A 66 -5.49 -5.40 -1.07
CA GLY A 66 -5.71 -4.52 -2.21
C GLY A 66 -6.09 -5.27 -3.49
N MET A 67 -5.39 -6.37 -3.80
CA MET A 67 -5.71 -7.22 -4.96
C MET A 67 -7.08 -7.89 -4.82
N LEU A 68 -7.42 -8.41 -3.64
CA LEU A 68 -8.73 -9.00 -3.37
C LEU A 68 -9.84 -7.97 -3.51
N PHE A 69 -9.64 -6.76 -2.99
CA PHE A 69 -10.59 -5.67 -3.16
C PHE A 69 -10.78 -5.30 -4.63
N ALA A 70 -9.69 -5.13 -5.39
CA ALA A 70 -9.75 -4.81 -6.81
C ALA A 70 -10.50 -5.89 -7.62
N CYS A 71 -10.29 -7.17 -7.32
CA CYS A 71 -11.02 -8.27 -7.96
C CYS A 71 -12.52 -8.28 -7.65
N ASN A 72 -12.92 -7.82 -6.47
CA ASN A 72 -14.31 -7.80 -6.04
C ASN A 72 -14.95 -6.41 -6.17
N TYR A 73 -14.24 -5.42 -6.69
CA TYR A 73 -14.72 -4.04 -6.81
C TYR A 73 -16.09 -3.94 -7.52
N PRO A 74 -16.32 -4.57 -8.69
CA PRO A 74 -17.62 -4.45 -9.37
C PRO A 74 -18.78 -5.03 -8.55
N LEU A 75 -18.53 -6.10 -7.78
CA LEU A 75 -19.52 -6.71 -6.90
C LEU A 75 -19.80 -5.81 -5.69
N THR A 76 -18.76 -5.22 -5.14
CA THR A 76 -18.84 -4.30 -3.99
C THR A 76 -19.61 -3.03 -4.35
N GLU A 77 -19.36 -2.47 -5.53
CA GLU A 77 -20.08 -1.30 -6.06
C GLU A 77 -21.57 -1.60 -6.21
N GLN A 78 -21.93 -2.68 -6.87
CA GLN A 78 -23.33 -3.13 -7.01
C GLN A 78 -24.00 -3.38 -5.65
N TRP A 79 -23.26 -3.93 -4.69
CA TRP A 79 -23.76 -4.15 -3.35
C TRP A 79 -24.09 -2.84 -2.64
N PHE A 80 -23.20 -1.85 -2.70
CA PHE A 80 -23.45 -0.53 -2.13
C PHE A 80 -24.64 0.17 -2.78
N GLU A 81 -24.79 0.10 -4.10
CA GLU A 81 -25.93 0.69 -4.79
C GLU A 81 -27.26 0.04 -4.37
N LYS A 82 -27.31 -1.27 -4.28
CA LYS A 82 -28.48 -2.01 -3.81
C LYS A 82 -28.76 -1.72 -2.33
N ALA A 83 -27.75 -1.66 -1.49
CA ALA A 83 -27.90 -1.45 -0.05
C ALA A 83 -28.48 -0.07 0.28
N VAL A 84 -28.11 0.96 -0.49
CA VAL A 84 -28.62 2.32 -0.29
C VAL A 84 -30.08 2.46 -0.75
N ASN A 85 -30.47 1.78 -1.83
CA ASN A 85 -31.78 1.97 -2.49
C ASN A 85 -32.87 0.97 -2.04
N SER A 86 -32.61 0.11 -1.04
CA SER A 86 -33.47 -1.02 -0.73
C SER A 86 -33.64 -1.25 0.79
N ARG A 87 -34.50 -2.21 1.16
CA ARG A 87 -34.60 -2.82 2.51
C ARG A 87 -33.25 -3.24 3.13
N TRP A 88 -32.20 -3.34 2.33
CA TRP A 88 -30.82 -3.62 2.71
C TRP A 88 -30.16 -2.49 3.54
N SER A 89 -30.80 -1.32 3.62
CA SER A 89 -30.38 -0.27 4.58
C SER A 89 -30.32 -0.80 6.01
N LYS A 90 -31.16 -1.79 6.36
CA LYS A 90 -31.13 -2.45 7.68
C LYS A 90 -29.84 -3.25 7.92
N VAL A 91 -29.13 -3.68 6.87
CA VAL A 91 -27.84 -4.39 6.97
C VAL A 91 -26.68 -3.41 7.15
N LEU A 92 -26.81 -2.19 6.65
CA LEU A 92 -25.75 -1.18 6.78
C LEU A 92 -25.48 -0.81 8.25
N TRP A 93 -26.52 -0.73 9.08
CA TRP A 93 -26.36 -0.39 10.48
C TRP A 93 -25.54 -1.39 11.29
N PRO A 94 -25.85 -2.70 11.31
CA PRO A 94 -25.02 -3.65 12.04
C PRO A 94 -23.60 -3.75 11.47
N VAL A 95 -23.42 -3.66 10.15
CA VAL A 95 -22.08 -3.63 9.53
C VAL A 95 -21.30 -2.39 9.97
N SER A 96 -21.94 -1.21 9.99
CA SER A 96 -21.32 0.03 10.49
C SER A 96 -20.88 -0.11 11.93
N LEU A 97 -21.73 -0.71 12.78
CA LEU A 97 -21.43 -0.93 14.20
C LEU A 97 -20.25 -1.87 14.39
N ILE A 98 -20.24 -2.99 13.67
CA ILE A 98 -19.16 -3.99 13.75
C ILE A 98 -17.83 -3.38 13.30
N LEU A 99 -17.81 -2.69 12.13
CA LEU A 99 -16.60 -2.07 11.61
C LEU A 99 -16.14 -0.91 12.50
N GLY A 100 -17.06 -0.11 13.00
CA GLY A 100 -16.76 0.96 13.96
C GLY A 100 -16.15 0.41 15.24
N ALA A 101 -16.77 -0.62 15.84
CA ALA A 101 -16.26 -1.28 17.05
C ALA A 101 -14.89 -1.92 16.82
N ALA A 102 -14.70 -2.60 15.69
CA ALA A 102 -13.41 -3.19 15.33
C ALA A 102 -12.32 -2.12 15.17
N THR A 103 -12.65 -0.97 14.58
CA THR A 103 -11.70 0.14 14.44
C THR A 103 -11.38 0.79 15.77
N VAL A 104 -12.37 0.99 16.64
CA VAL A 104 -12.16 1.49 17.99
C VAL A 104 -11.27 0.54 18.78
N TRP A 105 -11.56 -0.77 18.73
CA TRP A 105 -10.71 -1.79 19.33
C TRP A 105 -9.27 -1.71 18.80
N TRP A 106 -9.08 -1.60 17.48
CA TRP A 106 -7.77 -1.46 16.87
C TRP A 106 -7.04 -0.20 17.34
N MET A 107 -7.74 0.94 17.45
CA MET A 107 -7.18 2.21 17.93
C MET A 107 -6.70 2.14 19.39
N PHE A 108 -7.38 1.39 20.24
CA PHE A 108 -7.00 1.30 21.66
C PHE A 108 -6.04 0.14 21.96
N THR A 109 -6.01 -0.89 21.13
CA THR A 109 -5.23 -2.11 21.39
C THR A 109 -3.95 -2.17 20.57
N ILE A 110 -4.02 -1.86 19.29
CA ILE A 110 -2.89 -2.03 18.35
C ILE A 110 -2.12 -0.72 18.14
N TYR A 111 -2.85 0.37 17.91
CA TYR A 111 -2.21 1.66 17.59
C TYR A 111 -1.29 2.21 18.70
N PRO A 112 -1.58 2.06 20.03
CA PRO A 112 -0.73 2.58 21.08
C PRO A 112 0.51 1.74 21.39
N LEU A 113 0.69 0.58 20.74
CA LEU A 113 1.83 -0.29 20.99
C LEU A 113 3.17 0.41 20.69
N PRO A 114 4.24 0.09 21.43
CA PRO A 114 5.57 0.52 21.09
C PRO A 114 5.95 0.12 19.64
N LYS A 115 6.78 0.92 18.99
CA LYS A 115 7.09 0.77 17.56
C LYS A 115 7.44 -0.65 17.11
N LEU A 116 8.23 -1.38 17.88
CA LEU A 116 8.65 -2.74 17.51
C LEU A 116 7.50 -3.73 17.62
N GLU A 117 6.71 -3.65 18.69
CA GLU A 117 5.53 -4.49 18.90
C GLU A 117 4.44 -4.17 17.89
N TYR A 118 4.19 -2.88 17.65
CA TYR A 118 3.28 -2.42 16.60
C TYR A 118 3.65 -3.02 15.24
N ASN A 119 4.91 -2.93 14.86
CA ASN A 119 5.39 -3.45 13.58
C ASN A 119 5.24 -4.97 13.46
N ALA A 120 5.37 -5.71 14.56
CA ALA A 120 5.22 -7.16 14.56
C ALA A 120 3.76 -7.60 14.28
N VAL A 121 2.78 -6.84 14.75
CA VAL A 121 1.36 -7.22 14.63
C VAL A 121 0.58 -6.44 13.59
N HIS A 122 1.04 -5.23 13.25
CA HIS A 122 0.34 -4.31 12.34
C HIS A 122 -0.06 -4.96 11.01
N GLY A 123 0.83 -5.69 10.37
CA GLY A 123 0.59 -6.34 9.09
C GLY A 123 -0.62 -7.28 9.06
N TYR A 124 -1.02 -7.84 10.21
CA TYR A 124 -2.18 -8.72 10.32
C TYR A 124 -3.50 -7.95 10.50
N TYR A 125 -3.46 -6.73 11.04
CA TYR A 125 -4.65 -5.96 11.41
C TYR A 125 -4.89 -4.73 10.53
N THR A 126 -3.98 -4.41 9.59
CA THR A 126 -4.09 -3.25 8.69
C THR A 126 -5.38 -3.24 7.88
N PHE A 127 -5.94 -4.40 7.57
CA PHE A 127 -7.18 -4.50 6.81
C PHE A 127 -8.38 -3.88 7.55
N ILE A 128 -8.38 -3.83 8.89
CA ILE A 128 -9.51 -3.31 9.70
C ILE A 128 -9.75 -1.83 9.38
N PRO A 129 -8.80 -0.90 9.62
CA PRO A 129 -9.02 0.51 9.30
C PRO A 129 -9.22 0.74 7.78
N LEU A 130 -8.58 -0.06 6.92
CA LEU A 130 -8.73 0.05 5.48
C LEU A 130 -10.15 -0.28 5.02
N ILE A 131 -10.69 -1.43 5.42
CA ILE A 131 -12.06 -1.84 5.08
C ILE A 131 -13.08 -0.87 5.69
N THR A 132 -12.85 -0.43 6.91
CA THR A 132 -13.71 0.55 7.59
C THR A 132 -13.74 1.87 6.81
N TYR A 133 -12.59 2.38 6.39
CA TYR A 133 -12.52 3.57 5.57
C TYR A 133 -13.29 3.39 4.24
N ILE A 134 -13.05 2.30 3.53
CA ILE A 134 -13.73 1.99 2.27
C ILE A 134 -15.25 1.94 2.49
N PHE A 135 -15.69 1.27 3.56
CA PHE A 135 -17.11 1.13 3.87
C PHE A 135 -17.76 2.49 4.15
N PHE A 136 -17.24 3.27 5.11
CA PHE A 136 -17.80 4.57 5.47
C PHE A 136 -17.71 5.60 4.32
N ARG A 137 -16.67 5.51 3.50
CA ARG A 137 -16.51 6.34 2.31
C ARG A 137 -17.61 6.10 1.27
N ASN A 138 -18.17 4.90 1.23
CA ASN A 138 -19.13 4.47 0.22
C ASN A 138 -20.58 4.31 0.75
N ILE A 139 -20.79 4.50 2.05
CA ILE A 139 -22.08 4.22 2.69
C ILE A 139 -23.22 5.13 2.20
N THR A 140 -22.92 6.37 1.80
CA THR A 140 -23.91 7.30 1.28
C THR A 140 -23.56 7.76 -0.14
N PRO A 141 -24.58 7.96 -1.02
CA PRO A 141 -24.35 8.46 -2.38
C PRO A 141 -23.65 9.83 -2.41
N GLY A 142 -23.99 10.72 -1.46
CA GLY A 142 -23.36 12.03 -1.35
C GLY A 142 -21.88 11.98 -1.10
N VAL A 143 -21.43 11.17 -0.13
CA VAL A 143 -20.00 11.00 0.18
C VAL A 143 -19.28 10.24 -0.93
N ARG A 144 -19.91 9.23 -1.53
CA ARG A 144 -19.36 8.44 -2.64
C ARG A 144 -19.09 9.29 -3.89
N GLY A 145 -19.99 10.23 -4.20
CA GLY A 145 -19.84 11.14 -5.34
C GLY A 145 -18.77 12.23 -5.15
N GLN A 146 -18.28 12.45 -3.94
CA GLN A 146 -17.27 13.48 -3.65
C GLN A 146 -15.87 12.97 -3.99
N LEU A 147 -15.12 13.71 -4.77
CA LEU A 147 -13.73 13.42 -5.10
C LEU A 147 -12.84 14.60 -4.68
N SER A 148 -11.85 14.34 -3.84
CA SER A 148 -10.80 15.32 -3.58
C SER A 148 -9.79 15.30 -4.73
N MET A 149 -9.80 16.33 -5.55
CA MET A 149 -8.90 16.45 -6.71
C MET A 149 -7.43 16.52 -6.28
N SER A 150 -7.13 17.15 -5.15
CA SER A 150 -5.77 17.20 -4.60
C SER A 150 -5.28 15.83 -4.14
N LEU A 151 -6.08 15.07 -3.40
CA LEU A 151 -5.73 13.70 -3.00
C LEU A 151 -5.60 12.78 -4.21
N HIS A 152 -6.45 12.93 -5.22
CA HIS A 152 -6.33 12.18 -6.46
C HIS A 152 -5.02 12.48 -7.22
N ALA A 153 -4.66 13.76 -7.31
CA ALA A 153 -3.40 14.17 -7.96
C ALA A 153 -2.17 13.63 -7.21
N LEU A 154 -2.16 13.70 -5.87
CA LEU A 154 -1.10 13.12 -5.04
C LEU A 154 -1.05 11.60 -5.16
N GLY A 155 -2.21 10.93 -5.14
CA GLY A 155 -2.29 9.47 -5.27
C GLY A 155 -1.72 8.94 -6.59
N LYS A 156 -1.85 9.69 -7.69
CA LYS A 156 -1.25 9.32 -8.98
C LYS A 156 0.28 9.29 -8.96
N THR A 157 0.90 10.15 -8.18
CA THR A 157 2.37 10.30 -8.11
C THR A 157 2.99 9.64 -6.88
N THR A 158 2.23 8.80 -6.16
CA THR A 158 2.68 8.22 -4.88
C THR A 158 3.93 7.37 -5.03
N LEU A 159 4.06 6.58 -6.09
CA LEU A 159 5.24 5.77 -6.33
C LEU A 159 6.47 6.65 -6.55
N GLU A 160 6.35 7.64 -7.40
CA GLU A 160 7.43 8.55 -7.74
C GLU A 160 7.85 9.40 -6.54
N THR A 161 6.89 9.90 -5.76
CA THR A 161 7.20 10.64 -4.53
C THR A 161 7.88 9.75 -3.50
N TYR A 162 7.44 8.50 -3.34
CA TYR A 162 8.08 7.56 -2.43
C TYR A 162 9.53 7.26 -2.82
N LEU A 163 9.79 7.03 -4.10
CA LEU A 163 11.14 6.77 -4.60
C LEU A 163 12.05 8.01 -4.52
N LEU A 164 11.54 9.17 -4.93
CA LEU A 164 12.32 10.40 -4.99
C LEU A 164 12.61 11.01 -3.62
N GLN A 165 11.77 10.73 -2.59
CA GLN A 165 11.96 11.36 -1.27
C GLN A 165 13.36 11.13 -0.68
N HIS A 166 13.91 9.94 -0.85
CA HIS A 166 15.23 9.57 -0.32
C HIS A 166 16.40 10.09 -1.15
N HIS A 167 16.15 10.58 -2.38
CA HIS A 167 17.20 11.01 -3.30
C HIS A 167 17.24 12.52 -3.49
N ILE A 168 16.10 13.19 -3.38
CA ILE A 168 15.96 14.60 -3.77
C ILE A 168 15.43 15.47 -2.63
N TRP A 169 14.55 14.94 -1.78
CA TRP A 169 13.90 15.71 -0.73
C TRP A 169 14.57 15.55 0.63
N LEU A 170 15.00 14.34 0.98
CA LEU A 170 15.68 14.01 2.22
C LEU A 170 17.19 13.84 2.00
N SER A 171 17.96 14.16 3.02
CA SER A 171 19.40 13.95 3.09
C SER A 171 19.77 13.20 4.39
N SER A 172 21.04 12.82 4.53
CA SER A 172 21.58 12.17 5.75
C SER A 172 20.78 10.96 6.22
N ASN A 173 20.50 10.00 5.31
CA ASN A 173 19.67 8.82 5.58
C ASN A 173 18.25 9.18 6.09
N ALA A 174 17.59 10.11 5.44
CA ALA A 174 16.25 10.61 5.76
C ALA A 174 16.12 11.30 7.14
N LYS A 175 17.23 11.76 7.71
CA LYS A 175 17.22 12.47 9.01
C LYS A 175 16.97 13.97 8.84
N THR A 176 17.37 14.55 7.72
CA THR A 176 17.28 15.98 7.44
C THR A 176 16.69 16.23 6.05
N LEU A 177 16.16 17.44 5.85
CA LEU A 177 15.75 17.92 4.54
C LEU A 177 16.97 18.37 3.74
N LEU A 178 16.94 18.21 2.42
CA LEU A 178 17.97 18.75 1.53
C LEU A 178 18.06 20.26 1.68
N THR A 179 19.26 20.77 1.99
CA THR A 179 19.51 22.19 2.20
C THR A 179 19.92 22.86 0.90
N LEU A 180 19.00 23.60 0.30
CA LEU A 180 19.24 24.42 -0.89
C LEU A 180 19.44 25.90 -0.53
N VAL A 181 18.75 26.37 0.51
CA VAL A 181 18.83 27.76 0.99
C VAL A 181 19.27 27.74 2.45
N PRO A 182 20.58 27.85 2.74
CA PRO A 182 21.07 27.83 4.10
C PRO A 182 20.61 29.08 4.87
N GLY A 183 20.34 28.93 6.16
CA GLY A 183 19.91 30.04 7.05
C GLY A 183 18.40 30.34 7.05
N TYR A 184 17.64 29.84 6.08
CA TYR A 184 16.17 30.10 5.98
C TYR A 184 15.39 28.82 5.88
N PRO A 185 15.08 28.14 7.01
CA PRO A 185 14.48 26.79 6.99
C PRO A 185 13.12 26.71 6.30
N LEU A 186 12.25 27.71 6.46
CA LEU A 186 10.93 27.74 5.83
C LEU A 186 11.03 27.94 4.30
N ILE A 187 11.92 28.83 3.87
CA ILE A 187 12.18 29.07 2.44
C ILE A 187 12.78 27.81 1.82
N ASN A 188 13.76 27.20 2.51
CA ASN A 188 14.37 25.95 2.08
C ASN A 188 13.31 24.82 1.92
N PHE A 189 12.43 24.68 2.91
CA PHE A 189 11.34 23.69 2.84
C PHE A 189 10.43 23.93 1.64
N ALA A 190 10.02 25.19 1.41
CA ALA A 190 9.15 25.53 0.30
C ALA A 190 9.83 25.27 -1.06
N VAL A 191 11.08 25.67 -1.23
CA VAL A 191 11.84 25.47 -2.48
C VAL A 191 12.10 23.97 -2.71
N ALA A 192 12.62 23.25 -1.73
CA ALA A 192 12.91 21.83 -1.85
C ALA A 192 11.64 21.01 -2.15
N SER A 193 10.54 21.30 -1.45
CA SER A 193 9.25 20.61 -1.66
C SER A 193 8.63 20.93 -3.03
N THR A 194 8.75 22.16 -3.51
CA THR A 194 8.27 22.54 -4.84
C THR A 194 9.04 21.80 -5.94
N ILE A 195 10.37 21.78 -5.86
CA ILE A 195 11.22 21.04 -6.81
C ILE A 195 10.86 19.56 -6.77
N PHE A 196 10.74 18.98 -5.59
CA PHE A 196 10.37 17.58 -5.39
C PHE A 196 9.04 17.22 -6.06
N VAL A 197 7.99 18.02 -5.85
CA VAL A 197 6.67 17.79 -6.47
C VAL A 197 6.72 17.91 -8.00
N ILE A 198 7.42 18.91 -8.52
CA ILE A 198 7.59 19.09 -9.96
C ILE A 198 8.30 17.87 -10.57
N LEU A 199 9.38 17.41 -9.96
CA LEU A 199 10.14 16.25 -10.44
C LEU A 199 9.32 14.96 -10.37
N ALA A 200 8.57 14.74 -9.27
CA ALA A 200 7.67 13.61 -9.15
C ALA A 200 6.61 13.58 -10.25
N GLN A 201 6.01 14.72 -10.57
CA GLN A 201 5.04 14.82 -11.66
C GLN A 201 5.66 14.56 -13.05
N ARG A 202 6.90 15.03 -13.27
CA ARG A 202 7.63 14.77 -14.53
C ARG A 202 7.98 13.30 -14.68
N LEU A 203 8.47 12.70 -13.60
CA LEU A 203 8.79 11.27 -13.57
C LEU A 203 7.54 10.43 -13.80
N TYR A 204 6.42 10.74 -13.15
CA TYR A 204 5.14 10.07 -13.37
C TYR A 204 4.73 10.06 -14.86
N ARG A 205 4.87 11.18 -15.56
CA ARG A 205 4.58 11.24 -17.01
C ARG A 205 5.52 10.31 -17.79
N GLY A 206 6.79 10.29 -17.44
CA GLY A 206 7.77 9.36 -18.03
C GLY A 206 7.41 7.90 -17.80
N THR A 207 7.06 7.55 -16.55
CA THR A 207 6.61 6.19 -16.17
C THR A 207 5.37 5.77 -16.97
N MET A 208 4.40 6.66 -17.13
CA MET A 208 3.17 6.37 -17.88
C MET A 208 3.43 6.19 -19.38
N ASN A 209 4.34 6.98 -19.96
CA ASN A 209 4.77 6.82 -21.35
C ASN A 209 5.48 5.47 -21.54
N LEU A 210 6.44 5.16 -20.67
CA LEU A 210 7.16 3.88 -20.69
C LEU A 210 6.20 2.69 -20.54
N ARG A 211 5.25 2.79 -19.60
CA ARG A 211 4.21 1.77 -19.44
C ARG A 211 3.44 1.53 -20.75
N GLY A 212 3.08 2.60 -21.46
CA GLY A 212 2.37 2.50 -22.73
C GLY A 212 3.17 1.80 -23.82
N MET A 213 4.50 1.93 -23.80
CA MET A 213 5.41 1.25 -24.72
C MET A 213 5.63 -0.22 -24.36
N VAL A 214 5.88 -0.51 -23.07
CA VAL A 214 6.22 -1.87 -22.61
C VAL A 214 4.99 -2.75 -22.42
N LEU A 215 3.88 -2.18 -21.98
CA LEU A 215 2.61 -2.88 -21.70
C LEU A 215 1.46 -2.26 -22.51
N PRO A 216 1.46 -2.38 -23.83
CA PRO A 216 0.37 -1.86 -24.64
C PRO A 216 -0.93 -2.62 -24.33
N ASN A 217 -2.06 -1.92 -24.40
CA ASN A 217 -3.38 -2.49 -24.11
C ASN A 217 -3.75 -3.66 -25.06
N ASN A 218 -3.12 -3.73 -26.21
CA ASN A 218 -3.29 -4.83 -27.15
C ASN A 218 -2.09 -5.79 -27.04
N ARG A 219 -2.36 -7.03 -26.59
CA ARG A 219 -1.32 -8.06 -26.40
C ARG A 219 -0.48 -8.36 -27.66
N ARG A 220 -1.08 -8.19 -28.86
CA ARG A 220 -0.36 -8.40 -30.12
C ARG A 220 0.72 -7.35 -30.38
N LEU A 221 0.52 -6.12 -29.91
CA LEU A 221 1.51 -5.04 -30.07
C LEU A 221 2.64 -5.13 -29.04
N ALA A 222 2.44 -5.81 -27.92
CA ALA A 222 3.49 -6.00 -26.91
C ALA A 222 4.70 -6.78 -27.43
N PHE A 223 4.49 -7.71 -28.37
CA PHE A 223 5.54 -8.51 -28.97
C PHE A 223 6.17 -7.88 -30.25
N GLN A 224 5.58 -6.80 -30.74
CA GLN A 224 6.13 -6.09 -31.91
C GLN A 224 7.07 -4.94 -31.54
N ASN A 225 7.01 -4.48 -30.28
CA ASN A 225 7.80 -3.36 -29.77
C ASN A 225 9.01 -3.81 -28.91
N LEU A 226 9.21 -5.12 -28.77
CA LEU A 226 10.40 -5.76 -28.19
C LEU A 226 11.34 -6.25 -29.29
#